data_df330f3fd3037d215f45889c6ecac969
#
_entry.id   df330f3fd3037d215f45889c6ecac969
#
_cell.length_a   1.000
_cell.length_b   1.000
_cell.length_c   1.000
_cell.angle_alpha   90.00
_cell.angle_beta   90.00
_cell.angle_gamma   90.00
#
_symmetry.space_group_name_H-M   'P 1'
#
loop_
_entity.id
_entity.type
_entity.pdbx_description
1 polymer ?
#
loop_
_entity_poly.entity_id
_entity_poly.type
_entity_poly.pdbx_seq_one_letter_code
_entity_poly.pdbx_strand_id
1 'polypeptide(L)'
;MDKFLDELTIEDLKGETQELAETIGLDAFKRLVQAYNGTGRLYIPQLSRITAPIRDRHIYEDHKHGGLDVPKLALKYALTDAYTRQIIKERERIEKRAVRPV
;
A
#
# COMPACT_ATOMS: atom_id res chain seq x y z
N MET A 1 -26.68 -2.74 -11.42
CA MET A 1 -25.95 -1.47 -11.60
C MET A 1 -26.92 -0.37 -11.95
N ASP A 2 -26.69 0.82 -11.46
CA ASP A 2 -27.50 1.98 -11.78
C ASP A 2 -27.41 2.28 -13.28
N LYS A 3 -28.58 2.41 -13.91
CA LYS A 3 -28.72 2.66 -15.34
C LYS A 3 -28.02 3.96 -15.77
N PHE A 4 -28.16 5.02 -14.94
CA PHE A 4 -27.52 6.29 -15.23
C PHE A 4 -26.01 6.22 -15.09
N LEU A 5 -25.50 5.42 -14.17
CA LEU A 5 -24.07 5.23 -14.01
C LEU A 5 -23.47 4.58 -15.26
N ASP A 6 -24.20 3.68 -15.91
CA ASP A 6 -23.76 3.05 -17.16
C ASP A 6 -23.58 4.07 -18.30
N GLU A 7 -24.34 5.15 -18.27
CA GLU A 7 -24.27 6.21 -19.26
C GLU A 7 -23.25 7.29 -18.95
N LEU A 8 -22.61 7.23 -17.78
CA LEU A 8 -21.65 8.25 -17.35
C LEU A 8 -20.43 8.29 -18.29
N THR A 9 -20.04 9.53 -18.64
CA THR A 9 -18.82 9.79 -19.42
C THR A 9 -17.88 10.68 -18.64
N ILE A 10 -16.64 10.78 -19.06
CA ILE A 10 -15.63 11.64 -18.44
C ILE A 10 -16.11 13.10 -18.43
N GLU A 11 -16.75 13.54 -19.51
CA GLU A 11 -17.21 14.92 -19.66
C GLU A 11 -18.32 15.30 -18.67
N ASP A 12 -19.02 14.33 -18.12
CA ASP A 12 -20.02 14.57 -17.08
C ASP A 12 -19.42 14.94 -15.73
N LEU A 13 -18.11 14.67 -15.56
CA LEU A 13 -17.39 14.88 -14.32
C LEU A 13 -16.63 16.21 -14.36
N LYS A 14 -16.31 16.73 -13.17
CA LYS A 14 -15.58 17.99 -13.02
C LYS A 14 -14.54 17.89 -11.90
N GLY A 15 -13.48 18.72 -12.00
CA GLY A 15 -12.49 18.86 -10.95
C GLY A 15 -11.76 17.56 -10.59
N GLU A 16 -11.57 17.33 -9.30
CA GLU A 16 -10.87 16.15 -8.79
C GLU A 16 -11.51 14.83 -9.23
N THR A 17 -12.82 14.80 -9.32
CA THR A 17 -13.56 13.61 -9.73
C THR A 17 -13.24 13.23 -11.17
N GLN A 18 -13.16 14.24 -12.04
CA GLN A 18 -12.78 14.02 -13.43
C GLN A 18 -11.32 13.56 -13.56
N GLU A 19 -10.42 14.19 -12.80
CA GLU A 19 -9.01 13.81 -12.77
C GLU A 19 -8.83 12.37 -12.31
N LEU A 20 -9.58 11.97 -11.29
CA LEU A 20 -9.54 10.61 -10.76
C LEU A 20 -10.00 9.61 -11.83
N ALA A 21 -11.11 9.89 -12.50
CA ALA A 21 -11.64 9.02 -13.55
C ALA A 21 -10.68 8.90 -14.74
N GLU A 22 -10.00 9.99 -15.09
CA GLU A 22 -8.99 9.98 -16.15
C GLU A 22 -7.78 9.14 -15.73
N THR A 23 -7.39 9.21 -14.47
CA THR A 23 -6.22 8.49 -13.94
C THR A 23 -6.44 6.98 -13.88
N ILE A 24 -7.59 6.53 -13.38
CA ILE A 24 -7.85 5.10 -13.15
C ILE A 24 -8.68 4.45 -14.27
N GLY A 25 -9.26 5.25 -15.15
CA GLY A 25 -10.17 4.78 -16.18
C GLY A 25 -11.62 4.82 -15.74
N LEU A 26 -12.52 5.02 -16.69
CA LEU A 26 -13.95 5.21 -16.41
C LEU A 26 -14.59 3.97 -15.78
N ASP A 27 -14.26 2.78 -16.27
CA ASP A 27 -14.83 1.54 -15.73
C ASP A 27 -14.45 1.32 -14.27
N ALA A 28 -13.19 1.53 -13.93
CA ALA A 28 -12.73 1.44 -12.55
C ALA A 28 -13.37 2.52 -11.69
N PHE A 29 -13.53 3.71 -12.24
CA PHE A 29 -14.21 4.81 -11.54
C PHE A 29 -15.65 4.45 -11.21
N LYS A 30 -16.39 3.87 -12.14
CA LYS A 30 -17.76 3.42 -11.90
C LYS A 30 -17.83 2.39 -10.77
N ARG A 31 -16.90 1.43 -10.75
CA ARG A 31 -16.81 0.44 -9.68
C ARG A 31 -16.51 1.09 -8.32
N LEU A 32 -15.64 2.08 -8.33
CA LEU A 32 -15.30 2.84 -7.12
C LEU A 32 -16.54 3.54 -6.56
N VAL A 33 -17.30 4.22 -7.42
CA VAL A 33 -18.52 4.91 -7.02
C VAL A 33 -19.54 3.93 -6.44
N GLN A 34 -19.74 2.78 -7.07
CA GLN A 34 -20.66 1.75 -6.57
C GLN A 34 -20.27 1.24 -5.19
N ALA A 35 -18.97 1.01 -4.98
CA ALA A 35 -18.46 0.46 -3.72
C ALA A 35 -18.49 1.48 -2.58
N TYR A 36 -18.23 2.75 -2.88
CA TYR A 36 -17.97 3.77 -1.86
C TYR A 36 -18.92 4.96 -1.90
N ASN A 37 -20.01 4.91 -2.68
CA ASN A 37 -20.93 6.04 -2.72
C ASN A 37 -21.52 6.32 -1.34
N GLY A 38 -21.63 7.59 -1.01
CA GLY A 38 -22.19 8.02 0.27
C GLY A 38 -21.30 7.83 1.49
N THR A 39 -20.06 7.35 1.32
CA THR A 39 -19.16 7.10 2.44
C THR A 39 -18.39 8.34 2.91
N GLY A 40 -18.55 9.47 2.23
CA GLY A 40 -17.82 10.68 2.54
C GLY A 40 -16.42 10.69 1.96
N ARG A 41 -15.39 10.71 2.81
CA ARG A 41 -14.00 10.77 2.33
C ARG A 41 -13.37 9.39 2.22
N LEU A 42 -12.76 9.12 1.08
CA LEU A 42 -11.89 7.97 0.90
C LEU A 42 -10.45 8.44 1.11
N TYR A 43 -9.78 7.87 2.10
CA TYR A 43 -8.39 8.20 2.37
C TYR A 43 -7.46 7.36 1.49
N ILE A 44 -6.60 8.05 0.77
CA ILE A 44 -5.56 7.39 -0.04
C ILE A 44 -4.21 7.68 0.64
N PRO A 45 -3.56 6.66 1.24
CA PRO A 45 -2.29 6.87 1.93
C PRO A 45 -1.17 7.28 0.99
N GLN A 46 -0.12 7.90 1.54
CA GLN A 46 1.09 8.18 0.78
C GLN A 46 1.72 6.88 0.29
N LEU A 47 2.37 6.95 -0.84
CA LEU A 47 3.05 5.81 -1.46
C LEU A 47 4.01 5.11 -0.48
N SER A 48 4.79 5.89 0.26
CA SER A 48 5.75 5.35 1.23
C SER A 48 5.07 4.52 2.33
N ARG A 49 3.86 4.89 2.73
CA ARG A 49 3.10 4.13 3.74
C ARG A 49 2.57 2.82 3.20
N ILE A 50 2.12 2.84 1.95
CA ILE A 50 1.58 1.63 1.29
C ILE A 50 2.71 0.64 1.03
N THR A 51 3.88 1.13 0.63
CA THR A 51 5.01 0.27 0.26
C THR A 51 5.89 -0.15 1.43
N ALA A 52 5.78 0.52 2.60
CA ALA A 52 6.61 0.21 3.76
C ALA A 52 6.57 -1.27 4.19
N PRO A 53 5.41 -1.94 4.25
CA PRO A 53 5.38 -3.37 4.60
C PRO A 53 6.15 -4.24 3.61
N ILE A 54 6.15 -3.87 2.34
CA ILE A 54 6.88 -4.60 1.30
C ILE A 54 8.39 -4.40 1.50
N ARG A 55 8.80 -3.15 1.72
CA ARG A 55 10.19 -2.81 2.06
C ARG A 55 10.66 -3.62 3.27
N ASP A 56 9.84 -3.68 4.31
CA ASP A 56 10.18 -4.36 5.55
C ASP A 56 10.36 -5.86 5.34
N ARG A 57 9.57 -6.48 4.48
CA ARG A 57 9.76 -7.88 4.10
C ARG A 57 11.09 -8.09 3.38
N HIS A 58 11.45 -7.17 2.47
CA HIS A 58 12.73 -7.23 1.76
C HIS A 58 13.91 -7.07 2.71
N ILE A 59 13.81 -6.17 3.68
CA ILE A 59 14.85 -5.98 4.70
C ILE A 59 15.04 -7.28 5.48
N TYR A 60 13.95 -7.90 5.89
CA TYR A 60 14.00 -9.15 6.66
C TYR A 60 14.60 -10.30 5.85
N GLU A 61 14.20 -10.43 4.59
CA GLU A 61 14.75 -11.43 3.68
C GLU A 61 16.25 -11.24 3.44
N ASP A 62 16.68 -10.00 3.22
CA ASP A 62 18.10 -9.67 3.04
C ASP A 62 18.90 -10.00 4.30
N HIS A 63 18.32 -9.83 5.47
CA HIS A 63 18.96 -10.14 6.74
C HIS A 63 19.04 -11.65 6.96
N LYS A 64 17.91 -12.33 6.86
CA LYS A 64 17.79 -13.74 7.20
C LYS A 64 18.44 -14.67 6.17
N HIS A 65 18.21 -14.41 4.91
CA HIS A 65 18.68 -15.27 3.81
C HIS A 65 19.87 -14.70 3.06
N GLY A 66 20.00 -13.38 3.02
CA GLY A 66 21.11 -12.70 2.36
C GLY A 66 22.31 -12.44 3.25
N GLY A 67 22.18 -12.66 4.55
CA GLY A 67 23.28 -12.48 5.50
C GLY A 67 23.74 -11.05 5.72
N LEU A 68 22.94 -10.05 5.33
CA LEU A 68 23.30 -8.65 5.53
C LEU A 68 23.07 -8.23 6.97
N ASP A 69 24.06 -7.56 7.56
CA ASP A 69 23.93 -7.04 8.91
C ASP A 69 23.17 -5.70 8.93
N VAL A 70 22.83 -5.25 10.13
CA VAL A 70 22.03 -4.04 10.32
C VAL A 70 22.65 -2.80 9.66
N PRO A 71 23.95 -2.49 9.83
CA PRO A 71 24.52 -1.31 9.17
C PRO A 71 24.41 -1.33 7.65
N LYS A 72 24.61 -2.48 7.04
CA LYS A 72 24.52 -2.64 5.59
C LYS A 72 23.06 -2.48 5.11
N LEU A 73 22.13 -3.04 5.85
CA LEU A 73 20.70 -2.90 5.54
C LEU A 73 20.25 -1.44 5.69
N ALA A 74 20.66 -0.78 6.77
CA ALA A 74 20.32 0.62 6.99
C ALA A 74 20.81 1.49 5.84
N LEU A 75 22.04 1.24 5.38
CA LEU A 75 22.59 1.97 4.24
C LEU A 75 21.83 1.66 2.95
N LYS A 76 21.57 0.40 2.67
CA LYS A 76 20.87 -0.04 1.45
C LYS A 76 19.49 0.58 1.32
N TYR A 77 18.76 0.65 2.43
CA TYR A 77 17.37 1.13 2.43
C TYR A 77 17.22 2.58 2.92
N ALA A 78 18.33 3.28 3.15
CA ALA A 78 18.36 4.68 3.60
C ALA A 78 17.58 4.89 4.91
N LEU A 79 17.84 4.03 5.89
CA LEU A 79 17.23 4.05 7.21
C LEU A 79 18.30 4.18 8.29
N THR A 80 17.88 4.48 9.51
CA THR A 80 18.79 4.44 10.67
C THR A 80 18.99 2.98 11.11
N ASP A 81 20.11 2.72 11.78
CA ASP A 81 20.40 1.40 12.35
C ASP A 81 19.31 1.00 13.36
N ALA A 82 18.91 1.95 14.20
CA ALA A 82 17.90 1.70 15.22
C ALA A 82 16.56 1.28 14.62
N TYR A 83 16.13 2.00 13.59
CA TYR A 83 14.86 1.69 12.91
C TYR A 83 14.95 0.36 12.17
N THR A 84 16.08 0.07 11.53
CA THR A 84 16.31 -1.21 10.84
C THR A 84 16.23 -2.38 11.83
N ARG A 85 16.85 -2.25 13.01
CA ARG A 85 16.75 -3.28 14.07
C ARG A 85 15.31 -3.51 14.50
N GLN A 86 14.56 -2.42 14.64
CA GLN A 86 13.14 -2.48 15.03
C GLN A 86 12.31 -3.23 13.98
N ILE A 87 12.55 -2.98 12.70
CA ILE A 87 11.87 -3.66 11.60
C ILE A 87 12.14 -5.16 11.65
N ILE A 88 13.41 -5.54 11.80
CA ILE A 88 13.82 -6.96 11.87
C ILE A 88 13.14 -7.65 13.06
N LYS A 89 13.18 -7.02 14.21
CA LYS A 89 12.57 -7.54 15.44
C LYS A 89 11.07 -7.76 15.28
N GLU A 90 10.38 -6.81 14.67
CA GLU A 90 8.94 -6.91 14.44
C GLU A 90 8.61 -8.02 13.43
N ARG A 91 9.40 -8.15 12.37
CA ARG A 91 9.21 -9.21 11.38
C ARG A 91 9.48 -10.59 11.96
N GLU A 92 10.47 -10.73 12.82
CA GLU A 92 10.73 -11.98 13.55
C GLU A 92 9.53 -12.37 14.41
N ARG A 93 8.94 -11.39 15.09
CA ARG A 93 7.77 -11.61 15.92
C ARG A 93 6.58 -12.10 15.09
N ILE A 94 6.36 -11.50 13.94
CA ILE A 94 5.27 -11.88 13.01
C ILE A 94 5.51 -13.30 12.49
N GLU A 95 6.74 -13.63 12.10
CA GLU A 95 7.07 -14.96 11.59
C GLU A 95 6.87 -16.05 12.64
N LYS A 96 7.27 -15.80 13.89
CA LYS A 96 7.04 -16.72 14.98
C LYS A 96 5.56 -17.02 15.22
N ARG A 97 4.72 -16.01 15.06
CA ARG A 97 3.27 -16.19 15.16
C ARG A 97 2.73 -17.06 14.02
N ALA A 98 3.23 -16.83 12.81
CA ALA A 98 2.76 -17.55 11.62
C ALA A 98 3.06 -19.06 11.69
N VAL A 99 4.19 -19.45 12.31
CA VAL A 99 4.61 -20.85 12.42
C VAL A 99 4.28 -21.49 13.77
N ARG A 100 3.60 -20.76 14.64
CA ARG A 100 3.25 -21.26 15.95
C ARG A 100 2.30 -22.45 15.84
N PRO A 101 2.63 -23.59 16.46
CA PRO A 101 1.73 -24.75 16.42
C PRO A 101 0.41 -24.45 17.12
N VAL A 102 -0.63 -24.97 16.56
CA VAL A 102 -1.99 -24.83 17.09
C VAL A 102 -2.18 -25.73 18.31
#